data_b997aa2b52bb8d8915ac5334553f8463
#
_entry.id   b997aa2b52bb8d8915ac5334553f8463
#
_cell.length_a   1.000
_cell.length_b   1.000
_cell.length_c   1.000
_cell.angle_alpha   90.00
_cell.angle_beta   90.00
_cell.angle_gamma   90.00
#
_symmetry.space_group_name_H-M   'P 1'
#
loop_
_entity.id
_entity.type
_entity.pdbx_description
1 polymer ?
#
loop_
_entity_poly.entity_id
_entity_poly.type
_entity_poly.pdbx_seq_one_letter_code
_entity_poly.pdbx_strand_id
1 'polypeptide(L)'
;MKKKMEMLHSRPLKKINLFFLICCFATTANASYIFIPMDESQSNHLKAYGIAYYAIERDVKVDWLLNYVGGSFMIKHHTQIENECNIRGVSYNIIADAQSTQILQSIASPEVNQDVV
;
A
#
# COMPACT_ATOMS: atom_id res chain seq x y z
N MET A 1 6.60 -47.33 36.20
CA MET A 1 6.55 -45.94 36.71
C MET A 1 7.39 -44.97 35.89
N LYS A 2 8.61 -45.32 35.46
CA LYS A 2 9.47 -44.44 34.68
C LYS A 2 8.94 -44.14 33.26
N LYS A 3 8.16 -45.04 32.66
CA LYS A 3 7.59 -44.86 31.32
C LYS A 3 6.46 -43.81 31.25
N LYS A 4 5.74 -43.58 32.34
CA LYS A 4 4.68 -42.56 32.39
C LYS A 4 5.21 -41.13 32.40
N MET A 5 6.39 -40.91 32.96
CA MET A 5 7.01 -39.59 32.97
C MET A 5 7.57 -39.15 31.59
N GLU A 6 8.07 -40.11 30.81
CA GLU A 6 8.61 -39.85 29.49
C GLU A 6 7.53 -39.46 28.47
N MET A 7 6.32 -40.02 28.57
CA MET A 7 5.20 -39.68 27.71
C MET A 7 4.64 -38.28 27.97
N LEU A 8 4.75 -37.79 29.21
CA LEU A 8 4.26 -36.47 29.60
C LEU A 8 5.15 -35.32 29.04
N HIS A 9 6.42 -35.58 28.78
CA HIS A 9 7.35 -34.57 28.27
C HIS A 9 7.25 -34.33 26.77
N SER A 10 6.74 -35.25 25.96
CA SER A 10 6.65 -35.12 24.51
C SER A 10 5.42 -34.32 24.02
N ARG A 11 4.34 -34.29 24.80
CA ARG A 11 3.09 -33.62 24.44
C ARG A 11 3.16 -32.09 24.41
N PRO A 12 3.81 -31.41 25.38
CA PRO A 12 3.89 -29.95 25.34
C PRO A 12 4.69 -29.38 24.14
N LEU A 13 5.71 -30.10 23.69
CA LEU A 13 6.56 -29.68 22.57
C LEU A 13 5.80 -29.66 21.23
N LYS A 14 4.91 -30.63 20.99
CA LYS A 14 4.09 -30.69 19.78
C LYS A 14 3.06 -29.54 19.70
N LYS A 15 2.50 -29.13 20.82
CA LYS A 15 1.57 -28.00 20.92
C LYS A 15 2.27 -26.66 20.67
N ILE A 16 3.49 -26.50 21.14
CA ILE A 16 4.30 -25.30 20.94
C ILE A 16 4.67 -25.14 19.47
N ASN A 17 5.04 -26.22 18.78
CA ASN A 17 5.37 -26.20 17.37
C ASN A 17 4.17 -25.83 16.48
N LEU A 18 2.98 -26.32 16.79
CA LEU A 18 1.76 -25.99 16.07
C LEU A 18 1.39 -24.52 16.26
N PHE A 19 1.53 -23.97 17.45
CA PHE A 19 1.29 -22.56 17.75
C PHE A 19 2.27 -21.65 17.00
N PHE A 20 3.54 -22.01 16.96
CA PHE A 20 4.57 -21.29 16.22
C PHE A 20 4.30 -21.28 14.70
N LEU A 21 3.84 -22.40 14.15
CA LEU A 21 3.47 -22.51 12.74
C LEU A 21 2.29 -21.58 12.37
N ILE A 22 1.28 -21.49 13.23
CA ILE A 22 0.11 -20.62 13.04
C ILE A 22 0.51 -19.15 13.11
N CYS A 23 1.43 -18.74 13.99
CA CYS A 23 1.92 -17.37 14.08
C CYS A 23 2.69 -16.92 12.82
N CYS A 24 3.39 -17.82 12.15
CA CYS A 24 4.12 -17.51 10.91
C CYS A 24 3.22 -17.16 9.73
N PHE A 25 1.97 -17.65 9.71
CA PHE A 25 1.00 -17.32 8.67
C PHE A 25 0.28 -15.98 8.88
N ALA A 26 0.39 -15.37 10.07
CA ALA A 26 -0.31 -14.14 10.41
C ALA A 26 0.41 -12.86 9.94
N THR A 27 1.63 -12.97 9.41
CA THR A 27 2.42 -11.83 8.95
C THR A 27 2.34 -11.66 7.44
N THR A 28 1.18 -11.27 6.92
CA THR A 28 1.06 -10.79 5.54
C THR A 28 1.32 -9.30 5.54
N ALA A 29 2.45 -8.87 4.99
CA ALA A 29 2.72 -7.46 4.75
C ALA A 29 1.77 -6.97 3.63
N ASN A 30 0.84 -6.10 3.97
CA ASN A 30 -0.02 -5.46 2.98
C ASN A 30 0.70 -4.25 2.40
N ALA A 31 1.03 -4.29 1.10
CA ALA A 31 1.50 -3.13 0.38
C ALA A 31 0.38 -2.10 0.28
N SER A 32 0.70 -0.82 0.42
CA SER A 32 -0.23 0.29 0.27
C SER A 32 0.34 1.36 -0.64
N TYR A 33 -0.55 2.23 -1.12
CA TYR A 33 -0.21 3.33 -2.00
C TYR A 33 -0.79 4.64 -1.47
N ILE A 34 -0.12 5.72 -1.77
CA ILE A 34 -0.62 7.07 -1.59
C ILE A 34 -1.31 7.46 -2.90
N PHE A 35 -2.60 7.72 -2.84
CA PHE A 35 -3.39 8.21 -3.96
C PHE A 35 -3.65 9.69 -3.77
N ILE A 36 -3.21 10.51 -4.73
CA ILE A 36 -3.36 11.96 -4.70
C ILE A 36 -4.36 12.36 -5.78
N PRO A 37 -5.62 12.66 -5.42
CA PRO A 37 -6.61 13.12 -6.38
C PRO A 37 -6.23 14.50 -6.92
N MET A 38 -6.60 14.78 -8.17
CA MET A 38 -6.36 16.07 -8.81
C MET A 38 -7.64 16.74 -9.31
N ASP A 39 -8.78 16.23 -8.89
CA ASP A 39 -10.10 16.83 -9.10
C ASP A 39 -10.40 17.90 -8.02
N GLU A 40 -11.64 18.30 -7.91
CA GLU A 40 -12.10 19.30 -6.94
C GLU A 40 -11.88 18.90 -5.47
N SER A 41 -11.66 17.59 -5.18
CA SER A 41 -11.36 17.12 -3.83
C SER A 41 -9.94 17.48 -3.36
N GLN A 42 -9.06 17.91 -4.27
CA GLN A 42 -7.70 18.34 -3.91
C GLN A 42 -7.71 19.75 -3.34
N SER A 43 -7.20 19.90 -2.11
CA SER A 43 -7.10 21.21 -1.45
C SER A 43 -5.99 22.11 -2.03
N ASN A 44 -4.96 21.52 -2.64
CA ASN A 44 -3.85 22.29 -3.21
C ASN A 44 -3.20 21.57 -4.41
N HIS A 45 -3.72 21.82 -5.60
CA HIS A 45 -3.27 21.19 -6.83
C HIS A 45 -1.79 21.49 -7.14
N LEU A 46 -1.37 22.73 -6.95
CA LEU A 46 0.01 23.12 -7.25
C LEU A 46 1.02 22.39 -6.38
N LYS A 47 0.74 22.27 -5.09
CA LYS A 47 1.60 21.52 -4.17
C LYS A 47 1.54 20.02 -4.41
N ALA A 48 0.43 19.50 -4.91
CA ALA A 48 0.32 18.09 -5.30
C ALA A 48 1.31 17.73 -6.42
N TYR A 49 1.48 18.56 -7.42
CA TYR A 49 2.56 18.42 -8.42
C TYR A 49 3.95 18.43 -7.75
N GLY A 50 4.14 19.27 -6.76
CA GLY A 50 5.36 19.32 -5.98
C GLY A 50 5.66 18.02 -5.22
N ILE A 51 4.64 17.33 -4.74
CA ILE A 51 4.78 15.99 -4.10
C ILE A 51 5.24 14.96 -5.13
N ALA A 52 4.65 14.94 -6.31
CA ALA A 52 5.08 14.04 -7.39
C ALA A 52 6.55 14.28 -7.76
N TYR A 53 6.95 15.53 -7.89
CA TYR A 53 8.34 15.91 -8.16
C TYR A 53 9.28 15.49 -7.02
N TYR A 54 8.90 15.72 -5.78
CA TYR A 54 9.64 15.31 -4.59
C TYR A 54 9.90 13.79 -4.58
N ALA A 55 8.91 13.00 -4.94
CA ALA A 55 9.05 11.54 -5.04
C ALA A 55 10.02 11.13 -6.14
N ILE A 56 9.89 11.72 -7.33
CA ILE A 56 10.75 11.44 -8.49
C ILE A 56 12.21 11.78 -8.20
N GLU A 57 12.48 12.90 -7.55
CA GLU A 57 13.85 13.29 -7.15
C GLU A 57 14.51 12.27 -6.22
N ARG A 58 13.73 11.45 -5.54
CA ARG A 58 14.19 10.40 -4.61
C ARG A 58 14.11 9.01 -5.21
N ASP A 59 14.03 8.91 -6.51
CA ASP A 59 13.93 7.65 -7.26
C ASP A 59 12.70 6.81 -6.88
N VAL A 60 11.63 7.44 -6.39
CA VAL A 60 10.36 6.80 -6.12
C VAL A 60 9.49 6.90 -7.36
N LYS A 61 9.00 5.76 -7.83
CA LYS A 61 8.10 5.70 -8.99
C LYS A 61 6.78 6.40 -8.67
N VAL A 62 6.34 7.25 -9.60
CA VAL A 62 5.04 7.91 -9.57
C VAL A 62 4.25 7.49 -10.82
N ASP A 63 3.08 6.92 -10.63
CA ASP A 63 2.14 6.67 -11.72
C ASP A 63 1.23 7.89 -11.87
N TRP A 64 1.30 8.53 -13.03
CA TRP A 64 0.41 9.64 -13.37
C TRP A 64 -0.77 9.11 -14.16
N LEU A 65 -1.95 9.17 -13.55
CA LEU A 65 -3.20 8.65 -14.11
C LEU A 65 -3.93 9.80 -14.84
N LEU A 66 -3.55 10.04 -16.09
CA LEU A 66 -3.86 11.27 -16.83
C LEU A 66 -5.33 11.65 -16.84
N ASN A 67 -6.23 10.73 -17.12
CA ASN A 67 -7.67 11.00 -17.24
C ASN A 67 -8.49 10.40 -16.09
N TYR A 68 -7.83 10.02 -15.01
CA TYR A 68 -8.47 9.42 -13.84
C TYR A 68 -8.42 10.41 -12.68
N VAL A 69 -9.59 10.77 -12.15
CA VAL A 69 -9.76 11.71 -11.03
C VAL A 69 -8.93 12.99 -11.21
N GLY A 70 -9.10 13.64 -12.38
CA GLY A 70 -8.46 14.91 -12.71
C GLY A 70 -6.98 14.83 -13.08
N GLY A 71 -6.44 13.65 -13.39
CA GLY A 71 -5.01 13.46 -13.63
C GLY A 71 -4.26 13.17 -12.33
N SER A 72 -4.77 12.24 -11.54
CA SER A 72 -4.28 11.87 -10.22
C SER A 72 -2.91 11.18 -10.23
N PHE A 73 -2.26 11.14 -9.07
CA PHE A 73 -1.00 10.45 -8.86
C PHE A 73 -1.18 9.25 -7.93
N MET A 74 -0.46 8.18 -8.22
CA MET A 74 -0.39 7.00 -7.37
C MET A 74 1.06 6.65 -7.09
N ILE A 75 1.44 6.60 -5.82
CA ILE A 75 2.80 6.42 -5.37
C ILE A 75 2.82 5.30 -4.32
N LYS A 76 3.75 4.33 -4.44
CA LYS A 76 3.93 3.33 -3.40
C LYS A 76 4.15 4.03 -2.05
N HIS A 77 3.50 3.54 -1.00
CA HIS A 77 3.56 4.19 0.31
C HIS A 77 4.99 4.31 0.84
N HIS A 78 5.37 5.53 1.16
CA HIS A 78 6.58 5.88 1.89
C HIS A 78 6.19 6.90 2.96
N THR A 79 6.55 6.64 4.19
CA THR A 79 6.24 7.53 5.32
C THR A 79 6.72 8.96 5.07
N GLN A 80 7.87 9.12 4.44
CA GLN A 80 8.45 10.42 4.14
C GLN A 80 7.58 11.21 3.15
N ILE A 81 7.04 10.56 2.12
CA ILE A 81 6.16 11.20 1.13
C ILE A 81 4.82 11.57 1.77
N GLU A 82 4.26 10.67 2.58
CA GLU A 82 3.02 10.96 3.32
C GLU A 82 3.19 12.15 4.24
N ASN A 83 4.30 12.24 4.96
CA ASN A 83 4.61 13.39 5.81
C ASN A 83 4.69 14.70 5.00
N GLU A 84 5.29 14.68 3.81
CA GLU A 84 5.33 15.84 2.94
C GLU A 84 3.94 16.27 2.46
N CYS A 85 3.06 15.32 2.18
CA CYS A 85 1.65 15.64 1.89
C CYS A 85 1.00 16.38 3.05
N ASN A 86 1.18 15.91 4.27
CA ASN A 86 0.64 16.55 5.47
C ASN A 86 1.22 17.95 5.70
N ILE A 87 2.53 18.09 5.58
CA ILE A 87 3.23 19.38 5.78
C ILE A 87 2.76 20.43 4.76
N ARG A 88 2.57 20.01 3.50
CA ARG A 88 2.20 20.91 2.41
C ARG A 88 0.70 21.10 2.24
N GLY A 89 -0.13 20.41 3.03
CA GLY A 89 -1.58 20.49 2.93
C GLY A 89 -2.14 19.88 1.64
N VAL A 90 -1.51 18.82 1.14
CA VAL A 90 -1.97 18.08 -0.04
C VAL A 90 -2.96 17.00 0.38
N SER A 91 -4.13 16.98 -0.23
CA SER A 91 -5.14 15.94 0.00
C SER A 91 -4.69 14.62 -0.61
N TYR A 92 -4.78 13.54 0.16
CA TYR A 92 -4.41 12.20 -0.28
C TYR A 92 -5.23 11.14 0.44
N ASN A 93 -5.25 9.93 -0.12
CA ASN A 93 -5.82 8.74 0.50
C ASN A 93 -4.79 7.62 0.50
N ILE A 94 -4.78 6.83 1.57
CA ILE A 94 -4.03 5.58 1.60
C ILE A 94 -4.93 4.46 1.08
N ILE A 95 -4.50 3.80 0.01
CA ILE A 95 -5.24 2.70 -0.61
C ILE A 95 -4.45 1.40 -0.51
N ALA A 96 -5.17 0.27 -0.43
CA ALA A 96 -4.56 -1.05 -0.44
C ALA A 96 -4.03 -1.42 -1.82
N ASP A 97 -3.07 -2.35 -1.88
CA ASP A 97 -2.51 -2.86 -3.12
C ASP A 97 -3.60 -3.42 -4.07
N ALA A 98 -4.57 -4.15 -3.54
CA ALA A 98 -5.69 -4.67 -4.32
C ALA A 98 -6.50 -3.54 -4.98
N GLN A 99 -6.71 -2.44 -4.28
CA GLN A 99 -7.43 -1.28 -4.81
C GLN A 99 -6.62 -0.57 -5.90
N SER A 100 -5.30 -0.43 -5.72
CA SER A 100 -4.43 0.14 -6.75
C SER A 100 -4.46 -0.69 -8.03
N THR A 101 -4.45 -2.01 -7.91
CA THR A 101 -4.57 -2.94 -9.04
C THR A 101 -5.90 -2.77 -9.77
N GLN A 102 -7.00 -2.64 -9.04
CA GLN A 102 -8.33 -2.40 -9.63
C GLN A 102 -8.37 -1.08 -10.41
N ILE A 103 -7.79 -0.02 -9.89
CA ILE A 103 -7.69 1.27 -10.57
C ILE A 103 -6.93 1.12 -11.89
N LEU A 104 -5.75 0.51 -11.85
CA LEU A 104 -4.93 0.30 -13.05
C LEU A 104 -5.64 -0.58 -14.09
N GLN A 105 -6.36 -1.61 -13.66
CA GLN A 105 -7.15 -2.46 -14.55
C GLN A 105 -8.30 -1.69 -15.19
N SER A 106 -8.98 -0.83 -14.45
CA SER A 106 -10.07 0.00 -14.99
C SER A 106 -9.57 0.98 -16.05
N ILE A 107 -8.39 1.55 -15.85
CA ILE A 107 -7.76 2.48 -16.80
C ILE A 107 -7.33 1.75 -18.08
N ALA A 108 -6.79 0.54 -17.95
CA ALA A 108 -6.37 -0.30 -19.07
C ALA A 108 -7.53 -0.84 -19.90
N SER A 109 -8.78 -0.75 -19.41
CA SER A 109 -9.96 -1.20 -20.12
C SER A 109 -10.21 -0.35 -21.38
N PRO A 110 -10.44 -0.98 -22.57
CA PRO A 110 -10.73 -0.24 -23.80
C PRO A 110 -11.96 0.66 -23.72
N GLU A 111 -12.89 0.33 -22.82
CA GLU A 111 -14.14 1.08 -22.65
C GLU A 111 -13.95 2.43 -21.95
N VAL A 112 -12.90 2.56 -21.15
CA VAL A 112 -12.64 3.76 -20.35
C VAL A 112 -11.70 4.73 -21.06
N ASN A 113 -10.88 4.24 -21.98
CA ASN A 113 -9.93 5.02 -22.79
C ASN A 113 -9.07 5.99 -21.97
N GLN A 114 -8.46 5.50 -20.90
CA GLN A 114 -7.58 6.25 -20.00
C GLN A 114 -6.17 5.66 -20.01
N ASP A 115 -5.17 6.50 -19.79
CA ASP A 115 -3.77 6.11 -19.84
C ASP A 115 -3.05 6.33 -18.51
N VAL A 116 -2.05 5.50 -18.24
CA VAL A 116 -1.10 5.64 -17.13
C VAL A 116 0.25 6.09 -17.69
N VAL A 117 0.81 7.07 -17.06
CA VAL A 117 2.13 7.60 -17.41
C VAL A 117 3.15 7.35 -16.31
#